data_17e18becf72d2610ea2382546295365f
#
_entry.id   17e18becf72d2610ea2382546295365f
#
_cell.length_a   1.000
_cell.length_b   1.000
_cell.length_c   1.000
_cell.angle_alpha   90.00
_cell.angle_beta   90.00
_cell.angle_gamma   90.00
#
_symmetry.space_group_name_H-M   'P 1'
#
loop_
_entity.id
_entity.type
_entity.pdbx_description
1 polymer ?
#
loop_
_entity_poly.entity_id
_entity_poly.type
_entity_poly.pdbx_seq_one_letter_code
_entity_poly.pdbx_strand_id
1 'polypeptide(L)'
;DEMPKPLKTMDETGMVITLGSASKSLAPGLRIGWIIANEPIVQRLADVKMQMDYGASLLSQWAFARFLTSGLYDRYLVDLKRELHRRRDAAMESLERHFLGRAHWSRPDGGFYVWLTFEQPVRTSRLFQAALKRGVLLNPGDIYDFEGDNSLRLSYAYTTPEEFEASVDVLARVVREVL
;
A
#
# COMPACT_ATOMS: atom_id res chain seq x y z
N ASP A 1 3.74 13.15 14.28
CA ASP A 1 2.47 12.55 14.72
C ASP A 1 2.77 11.20 15.34
N GLU A 2 2.16 10.93 16.48
CA GLU A 2 2.36 9.69 17.23
C GLU A 2 1.66 8.55 16.49
N MET A 3 2.40 7.48 16.16
CA MET A 3 1.80 6.31 15.52
C MET A 3 0.74 5.68 16.43
N PRO A 4 -0.43 5.28 15.89
CA PRO A 4 -1.43 4.58 16.68
C PRO A 4 -0.85 3.29 17.27
N LYS A 5 -1.16 3.01 18.52
CA LYS A 5 -0.69 1.79 19.19
C LYS A 5 -1.30 0.55 18.51
N PRO A 6 -0.51 -0.47 18.20
CA PRO A 6 -1.05 -1.73 17.67
C PRO A 6 -2.03 -2.37 18.66
N LEU A 7 -3.11 -2.98 18.16
CA LEU A 7 -4.11 -3.66 19.00
C LEU A 7 -3.47 -4.70 19.95
N LYS A 8 -2.39 -5.34 19.53
CA LYS A 8 -1.64 -6.31 20.35
C LYS A 8 -1.10 -5.72 21.65
N THR A 9 -0.81 -4.43 21.70
CA THR A 9 -0.33 -3.78 22.94
C THR A 9 -1.40 -3.63 24.02
N MET A 10 -2.68 -3.82 23.66
CA MET A 10 -3.84 -3.76 24.54
C MET A 10 -4.43 -5.15 24.82
N ASP A 11 -3.79 -6.20 24.31
CA ASP A 11 -4.30 -7.57 24.41
C ASP A 11 -3.87 -8.24 25.72
N GLU A 12 -4.74 -8.24 26.70
CA GLU A 12 -4.56 -8.91 27.99
C GLU A 12 -4.99 -10.38 27.98
N THR A 13 -5.74 -10.81 26.97
CA THR A 13 -6.37 -12.15 26.90
C THR A 13 -5.71 -13.09 25.89
N GLY A 14 -4.77 -12.62 25.09
CA GLY A 14 -4.12 -13.39 24.05
C GLY A 14 -4.97 -13.63 22.80
N MET A 15 -6.07 -12.88 22.63
CA MET A 15 -7.00 -13.03 21.51
C MET A 15 -6.55 -12.34 20.23
N VAL A 16 -5.61 -11.40 20.32
CA VAL A 16 -5.11 -10.66 19.15
C VAL A 16 -3.95 -11.40 18.51
N ILE A 17 -4.10 -11.73 17.24
CA ILE A 17 -3.04 -12.26 16.38
C ILE A 17 -2.53 -11.13 15.51
N THR A 18 -1.24 -10.81 15.61
CA THR A 18 -0.59 -9.80 14.77
C THR A 18 0.17 -10.47 13.63
N LEU A 19 -0.08 -9.99 12.42
CA LEU A 19 0.65 -10.41 11.23
C LEU A 19 1.62 -9.29 10.81
N GLY A 20 2.85 -9.66 10.50
CA GLY A 20 3.84 -8.73 9.99
C GLY A 20 4.49 -9.23 8.72
N SER A 21 5.06 -8.32 7.93
CA SER A 21 5.73 -8.66 6.68
C SER A 21 6.83 -7.65 6.36
N ALA A 22 7.97 -8.16 5.89
CA ALA A 22 9.06 -7.36 5.35
C ALA A 22 8.83 -6.93 3.90
N SER A 23 7.80 -7.45 3.23
CA SER A 23 7.58 -7.24 1.79
C SER A 23 7.33 -5.79 1.40
N LYS A 24 6.70 -5.00 2.26
CA LYS A 24 6.35 -3.60 1.97
C LYS A 24 7.35 -2.61 2.55
N SER A 25 7.93 -2.94 3.71
CA SER A 25 8.88 -2.06 4.39
C SER A 25 10.34 -2.28 3.99
N LEU A 26 10.66 -3.38 3.28
CA LEU A 26 12.03 -3.68 2.85
C LEU A 26 12.06 -4.23 1.42
N ALA A 27 11.73 -5.51 1.24
CA ALA A 27 11.83 -6.15 -0.07
C ALA A 27 10.85 -7.32 -0.20
N PRO A 28 9.95 -7.29 -1.20
CA PRO A 28 8.99 -8.37 -1.42
C PRO A 28 9.65 -9.70 -1.79
N GLY A 29 10.83 -9.67 -2.44
CA GLY A 29 11.60 -10.85 -2.85
C GLY A 29 12.16 -11.68 -1.70
N LEU A 30 12.28 -11.13 -0.49
CA LEU A 30 12.75 -11.88 0.69
C LEU A 30 11.74 -12.93 1.16
N ARG A 31 10.45 -12.76 0.88
CA ARG A 31 9.38 -13.67 1.31
C ARG A 31 9.34 -13.92 2.83
N ILE A 32 9.63 -12.87 3.61
CA ILE A 32 9.61 -12.89 5.08
C ILE A 32 8.34 -12.24 5.60
N GLY A 33 7.64 -12.99 6.44
CA GLY A 33 6.55 -12.53 7.28
C GLY A 33 6.62 -13.22 8.64
N TRP A 34 5.88 -12.72 9.62
CA TRP A 34 5.83 -13.27 10.96
C TRP A 34 4.44 -13.17 11.56
N ILE A 35 4.20 -14.01 12.55
CA ILE A 35 2.97 -14.04 13.35
C ILE A 35 3.36 -13.88 14.81
N ILE A 36 2.66 -12.98 15.50
CA ILE A 36 2.75 -12.80 16.95
C ILE A 36 1.39 -13.20 17.56
N ALA A 37 1.38 -14.27 18.31
CA ALA A 37 0.17 -14.82 18.94
C ALA A 37 0.53 -15.48 20.27
N ASN A 38 -0.46 -16.02 20.98
CA ASN A 38 -0.22 -16.87 22.15
C ASN A 38 0.43 -18.21 21.75
N GLU A 39 1.12 -18.83 22.68
CA GLU A 39 1.92 -20.05 22.42
C GLU A 39 1.14 -21.21 21.78
N PRO A 40 -0.08 -21.59 22.24
CA PRO A 40 -0.84 -22.68 21.61
C PRO A 40 -1.14 -22.42 20.13
N ILE A 41 -1.42 -21.18 19.74
CA ILE A 41 -1.66 -20.79 18.34
C ILE A 41 -0.37 -20.91 17.54
N VAL A 42 0.74 -20.39 18.07
CA VAL A 42 2.06 -20.43 17.40
C VAL A 42 2.48 -21.89 17.17
N GLN A 43 2.36 -22.76 18.18
CA GLN A 43 2.68 -24.18 18.05
C GLN A 43 1.84 -24.86 16.96
N ARG A 44 0.53 -24.64 16.98
CA ARG A 44 -0.36 -25.23 15.96
C ARG A 44 -0.02 -24.75 14.55
N LEU A 45 0.29 -23.47 14.38
CA LEU A 45 0.69 -22.90 13.09
C LEU A 45 2.06 -23.43 12.62
N ALA A 46 2.99 -23.66 13.55
CA ALA A 46 4.28 -24.27 13.24
C ALA A 46 4.11 -25.70 12.70
N ASP A 47 3.25 -26.52 13.34
CA ASP A 47 2.93 -27.87 12.88
C ASP A 47 2.33 -27.87 11.46
N VAL A 48 1.36 -26.98 11.22
CA VAL A 48 0.74 -26.83 9.88
C VAL A 48 1.78 -26.38 8.85
N LYS A 49 2.63 -25.42 9.20
CA LYS A 49 3.66 -24.92 8.31
C LYS A 49 4.69 -25.99 7.93
N MET A 50 5.09 -26.83 8.87
CA MET A 50 5.97 -27.97 8.60
C MET A 50 5.38 -28.92 7.55
N GLN A 51 4.06 -29.12 7.56
CA GLN A 51 3.36 -29.96 6.58
C GLN A 51 3.21 -29.27 5.21
N MET A 52 3.19 -27.94 5.16
CA MET A 52 2.96 -27.18 3.93
C MET A 52 4.25 -26.93 3.13
N ASP A 53 5.32 -26.45 3.76
CA ASP A 53 6.51 -25.99 3.06
C ASP A 53 7.85 -26.18 3.81
N TYR A 54 7.86 -26.90 4.91
CA TYR A 54 9.03 -27.15 5.78
C TYR A 54 9.71 -25.90 6.34
N GLY A 55 9.20 -24.69 6.05
CA GLY A 55 9.72 -23.45 6.60
C GLY A 55 10.06 -22.37 5.56
N ALA A 56 10.38 -21.19 6.03
CA ALA A 56 10.81 -20.07 5.20
C ALA A 56 12.34 -20.20 4.91
N SER A 57 12.79 -19.59 3.80
CA SER A 57 14.20 -19.56 3.40
C SER A 57 15.12 -19.10 4.55
N LEU A 58 16.04 -19.94 4.97
CA LEU A 58 17.02 -19.63 6.03
C LEU A 58 17.91 -18.46 5.63
N LEU A 59 18.31 -18.39 4.35
CA LEU A 59 19.12 -17.29 3.84
C LEU A 59 18.40 -15.95 3.96
N SER A 60 17.12 -15.91 3.58
CA SER A 60 16.29 -14.70 3.71
C SER A 60 16.09 -14.28 5.17
N GLN A 61 15.87 -15.25 6.07
CA GLN A 61 15.77 -14.99 7.51
C GLN A 61 17.08 -14.43 8.07
N TRP A 62 18.21 -15.05 7.73
CA TRP A 62 19.53 -14.59 8.16
C TRP A 62 19.85 -13.19 7.64
N ALA A 63 19.61 -12.92 6.35
CA ALA A 63 19.85 -11.62 5.76
C ALA A 63 18.99 -10.53 6.44
N PHE A 64 17.71 -10.81 6.67
CA PHE A 64 16.80 -9.88 7.34
C PHE A 64 17.22 -9.65 8.80
N ALA A 65 17.55 -10.71 9.54
CA ALA A 65 18.04 -10.58 10.93
C ALA A 65 19.33 -9.74 11.01
N ARG A 66 20.28 -9.94 10.09
CA ARG A 66 21.52 -9.13 10.02
C ARG A 66 21.22 -7.68 9.69
N PHE A 67 20.27 -7.41 8.82
CA PHE A 67 19.86 -6.05 8.48
C PHE A 67 19.22 -5.33 9.66
N LEU A 68 18.36 -6.02 10.43
CA LEU A 68 17.76 -5.49 11.65
C LEU A 68 18.82 -5.19 12.72
N THR A 69 19.68 -6.19 13.04
CA THR A 69 20.64 -6.08 14.15
C THR A 69 21.81 -5.13 13.87
N SER A 70 22.06 -4.79 12.60
CA SER A 70 23.12 -3.84 12.22
C SER A 70 22.72 -2.37 12.37
N GLY A 71 21.46 -2.07 12.67
CA GLY A 71 20.89 -0.71 12.68
C GLY A 71 20.70 -0.09 11.28
N LEU A 72 20.98 -0.86 10.22
CA LEU A 72 20.75 -0.40 8.84
C LEU A 72 19.27 -0.22 8.54
N TYR A 73 18.41 -1.07 9.13
CA TYR A 73 16.96 -1.00 8.94
C TYR A 73 16.39 0.32 9.46
N ASP A 74 16.80 0.76 10.63
CA ASP A 74 16.30 2.01 11.21
C ASP A 74 16.70 3.22 10.37
N ARG A 75 17.95 3.26 9.89
CA ARG A 75 18.42 4.31 8.97
C ARG A 75 17.63 4.30 7.65
N TYR A 76 17.44 3.12 7.07
CA TYR A 76 16.65 2.95 5.87
C TYR A 76 15.21 3.44 6.04
N LEU A 77 14.56 3.15 7.20
CA LEU A 77 13.19 3.61 7.46
C LEU A 77 13.09 5.13 7.56
N VAL A 78 14.11 5.81 8.06
CA VAL A 78 14.14 7.29 8.09
C VAL A 78 14.11 7.85 6.67
N ASP A 79 14.97 7.32 5.79
CA ASP A 79 15.03 7.77 4.39
C ASP A 79 13.77 7.39 3.61
N LEU A 80 13.24 6.19 3.81
CA LEU A 80 12.00 5.73 3.19
C LEU A 80 10.82 6.62 3.59
N LYS A 81 10.66 6.94 4.88
CA LYS A 81 9.58 7.81 5.36
C LYS A 81 9.68 9.21 4.76
N ARG A 82 10.87 9.80 4.69
CA ARG A 82 11.09 11.11 4.09
C ARG A 82 10.70 11.12 2.61
N GLU A 83 11.10 10.10 1.86
CA GLU A 83 10.77 9.99 0.44
C GLU A 83 9.27 9.75 0.21
N LEU A 84 8.62 8.90 1.01
CA LEU A 84 7.17 8.68 0.93
C LEU A 84 6.38 9.95 1.27
N HIS A 85 6.82 10.75 2.25
CA HIS A 85 6.21 12.05 2.53
C HIS A 85 6.30 12.98 1.32
N ARG A 86 7.49 13.11 0.71
CA ARG A 86 7.69 13.94 -0.48
C ARG A 86 6.78 13.51 -1.64
N ARG A 87 6.70 12.21 -1.91
CA ARG A 87 5.84 11.66 -2.97
C ARG A 87 4.36 11.86 -2.69
N ARG A 88 3.93 11.62 -1.44
CA ARG A 88 2.56 11.87 -1.02
C ARG A 88 2.17 13.34 -1.23
N ASP A 89 2.99 14.26 -0.78
CA ASP A 89 2.69 15.68 -0.85
C ASP A 89 2.60 16.15 -2.31
N ALA A 90 3.53 15.72 -3.16
CA ALA A 90 3.46 15.97 -4.60
C ALA A 90 2.20 15.34 -5.24
N ALA A 91 1.80 14.14 -4.80
CA ALA A 91 0.58 13.52 -5.29
C ALA A 91 -0.68 14.31 -4.88
N MET A 92 -0.73 14.84 -3.65
CA MET A 92 -1.84 15.70 -3.21
C MET A 92 -1.93 16.96 -4.07
N GLU A 93 -0.82 17.65 -4.30
CA GLU A 93 -0.76 18.85 -5.16
C GLU A 93 -1.20 18.54 -6.60
N SER A 94 -0.80 17.38 -7.13
CA SER A 94 -1.23 16.90 -8.46
C SER A 94 -2.74 16.70 -8.53
N LEU A 95 -3.30 16.00 -7.55
CA LEU A 95 -4.75 15.76 -7.49
C LEU A 95 -5.55 17.05 -7.34
N GLU A 96 -5.11 17.99 -6.51
CA GLU A 96 -5.74 19.30 -6.38
C GLU A 96 -5.76 20.05 -7.71
N ARG A 97 -4.63 20.05 -8.43
CA ARG A 97 -4.48 20.75 -9.73
C ARG A 97 -5.44 20.22 -10.80
N HIS A 98 -5.64 18.90 -10.83
CA HIS A 98 -6.37 18.26 -11.92
C HIS A 98 -7.82 17.87 -11.57
N PHE A 99 -8.14 17.63 -10.30
CA PHE A 99 -9.40 17.03 -9.86
C PHE A 99 -10.19 17.83 -8.82
N LEU A 100 -9.71 19.01 -8.39
CA LEU A 100 -10.47 19.86 -7.47
C LEU A 100 -11.88 20.14 -8.03
N GLY A 101 -12.91 19.86 -7.22
CA GLY A 101 -14.33 20.00 -7.59
C GLY A 101 -14.84 18.95 -8.59
N ARG A 102 -14.06 17.87 -8.84
CA ARG A 102 -14.48 16.74 -9.70
C ARG A 102 -14.35 15.39 -9.01
N ALA A 103 -13.52 15.33 -7.99
CA ALA A 103 -13.32 14.17 -7.17
C ALA A 103 -12.96 14.60 -5.74
N HIS A 104 -13.10 13.69 -4.81
CA HIS A 104 -12.66 13.87 -3.42
C HIS A 104 -11.70 12.74 -3.02
N TRP A 105 -10.83 13.05 -2.08
CA TRP A 105 -9.86 12.13 -1.51
C TRP A 105 -9.46 12.59 -0.11
N SER A 106 -9.03 11.65 0.73
CA SER A 106 -8.40 11.98 2.00
C SER A 106 -6.88 12.06 1.84
N ARG A 107 -6.23 12.96 2.58
CA ARG A 107 -4.77 12.97 2.69
C ARG A 107 -4.34 11.79 3.56
N PRO A 108 -3.54 10.84 3.04
CA PRO A 108 -3.10 9.70 3.84
C PRO A 108 -2.09 10.12 4.93
N ASP A 109 -2.28 9.64 6.15
CA ASP A 109 -1.28 9.77 7.22
C ASP A 109 -0.12 8.77 7.05
N GLY A 110 -0.33 7.72 6.26
CA GLY A 110 0.67 6.70 5.96
C GLY A 110 0.24 5.78 4.82
N GLY A 111 1.02 4.72 4.60
CA GLY A 111 0.78 3.77 3.53
C GLY A 111 1.35 4.19 2.19
N PHE A 112 0.72 3.76 1.09
CA PHE A 112 1.26 3.88 -0.27
C PHE A 112 0.21 4.37 -1.28
N TYR A 113 -1.03 4.60 -0.85
CA TYR A 113 -2.16 4.80 -1.73
C TYR A 113 -3.02 5.98 -1.31
N VAL A 114 -3.63 6.62 -2.31
CA VAL A 114 -4.75 7.54 -2.17
C VAL A 114 -5.99 6.85 -2.74
N TRP A 115 -7.12 6.99 -2.06
CA TRP A 115 -8.42 6.61 -2.57
C TRP A 115 -9.08 7.84 -3.16
N LEU A 116 -9.30 7.84 -4.47
CA LEU A 116 -9.93 8.92 -5.22
C LEU A 116 -11.36 8.49 -5.58
N THR A 117 -12.36 9.27 -5.20
CA THR A 117 -13.76 9.04 -5.56
C THR A 117 -14.27 10.19 -6.41
N PHE A 118 -14.81 9.90 -7.57
CA PHE A 118 -15.35 10.91 -8.48
C PHE A 118 -16.70 11.44 -7.99
N GLU A 119 -16.95 12.74 -8.17
CA GLU A 119 -18.26 13.38 -7.84
C GLU A 119 -19.38 12.90 -8.77
N GLN A 120 -19.06 12.66 -10.04
CA GLN A 120 -20.00 12.16 -11.02
C GLN A 120 -19.81 10.66 -11.24
N PRO A 121 -20.86 9.91 -11.55
CA PRO A 121 -20.75 8.50 -11.88
C PRO A 121 -19.83 8.27 -13.07
N VAL A 122 -18.77 7.52 -12.86
CA VAL A 122 -17.78 7.14 -13.89
C VAL A 122 -17.70 5.63 -13.93
N ARG A 123 -17.87 5.04 -15.11
CA ARG A 123 -17.59 3.61 -15.27
C ARG A 123 -16.08 3.39 -15.27
N THR A 124 -15.53 2.94 -14.14
CA THR A 124 -14.08 2.75 -13.94
C THR A 124 -13.50 1.75 -14.93
N SER A 125 -14.26 0.76 -15.38
CA SER A 125 -13.84 -0.18 -16.44
C SER A 125 -13.57 0.51 -17.78
N ARG A 126 -14.40 1.48 -18.20
CA ARG A 126 -14.15 2.29 -19.40
C ARG A 126 -12.95 3.21 -19.22
N LEU A 127 -12.85 3.82 -18.05
CA LEU A 127 -11.73 4.68 -17.70
C LEU A 127 -10.41 3.91 -17.73
N PHE A 128 -10.39 2.68 -17.17
CA PHE A 128 -9.25 1.78 -17.23
C PHE A 128 -8.79 1.51 -18.67
N GLN A 129 -9.72 1.10 -19.56
CA GLN A 129 -9.39 0.80 -20.95
C GLN A 129 -8.85 2.02 -21.71
N ALA A 130 -9.43 3.20 -21.48
CA ALA A 130 -9.00 4.42 -22.14
C ALA A 130 -7.64 4.93 -21.62
N ALA A 131 -7.37 4.82 -20.33
CA ALA A 131 -6.08 5.16 -19.73
C ALA A 131 -4.97 4.19 -20.13
N LEU A 132 -5.27 2.88 -20.18
CA LEU A 132 -4.31 1.84 -20.58
C LEU A 132 -3.79 2.08 -22.00
N LYS A 133 -4.66 2.48 -22.95
CA LYS A 133 -4.27 2.84 -24.32
C LYS A 133 -3.30 4.04 -24.37
N ARG A 134 -3.20 4.82 -23.29
CA ARG A 134 -2.30 5.97 -23.15
C ARG A 134 -1.13 5.71 -22.20
N GLY A 135 -0.89 4.43 -21.88
CA GLY A 135 0.23 4.00 -21.06
C GLY A 135 0.02 4.16 -19.54
N VAL A 136 -1.21 4.47 -19.09
CA VAL A 136 -1.52 4.59 -17.65
C VAL A 136 -2.35 3.40 -17.18
N LEU A 137 -1.76 2.63 -16.27
CA LEU A 137 -2.43 1.49 -15.63
C LEU A 137 -3.15 1.98 -14.37
N LEU A 138 -4.47 1.95 -14.39
CA LEU A 138 -5.32 2.31 -13.25
C LEU A 138 -5.61 1.10 -12.35
N ASN A 139 -6.03 1.38 -11.14
CA ASN A 139 -6.52 0.37 -10.21
C ASN A 139 -7.95 0.72 -9.79
N PRO A 140 -8.97 0.17 -10.47
CA PRO A 140 -10.38 0.44 -10.20
C PRO A 140 -10.78 0.07 -8.78
N GLY A 141 -11.67 0.89 -8.19
CA GLY A 141 -12.12 0.70 -6.81
C GLY A 141 -13.07 -0.47 -6.62
N ASP A 142 -13.81 -0.87 -7.66
CA ASP A 142 -14.73 -2.01 -7.66
C ASP A 142 -14.04 -3.36 -7.34
N ILE A 143 -12.71 -3.46 -7.50
CA ILE A 143 -11.91 -4.60 -7.03
C ILE A 143 -11.93 -4.71 -5.50
N TYR A 144 -12.15 -3.60 -4.79
CA TYR A 144 -12.08 -3.50 -3.33
C TYR A 144 -13.42 -3.18 -2.67
N ASP A 145 -14.32 -2.54 -3.42
CA ASP A 145 -15.65 -2.14 -2.98
C ASP A 145 -16.68 -2.61 -4.00
N PHE A 146 -17.43 -3.65 -3.62
CA PHE A 146 -18.40 -4.30 -4.50
C PHE A 146 -19.70 -3.49 -4.67
N GLU A 147 -19.89 -2.43 -3.89
CA GLU A 147 -21.10 -1.58 -3.96
C GLU A 147 -20.90 -0.31 -4.81
N GLY A 148 -19.65 -0.01 -5.20
CA GLY A 148 -19.31 1.23 -5.90
C GLY A 148 -18.38 1.05 -7.10
N ASP A 149 -18.74 1.67 -8.22
CA ASP A 149 -17.90 1.76 -9.45
C ASP A 149 -17.55 3.22 -9.73
N ASN A 150 -17.10 3.96 -8.70
CA ASN A 150 -16.84 5.40 -8.85
C ASN A 150 -15.49 5.84 -8.26
N SER A 151 -14.62 4.89 -7.96
CA SER A 151 -13.39 5.17 -7.24
C SER A 151 -12.16 4.53 -7.90
N LEU A 152 -11.00 5.13 -7.64
CA LEU A 152 -9.69 4.60 -8.03
C LEU A 152 -8.77 4.55 -6.82
N ARG A 153 -7.96 3.49 -6.73
CA ARG A 153 -6.83 3.43 -5.82
C ARG A 153 -5.56 3.86 -6.55
N LEU A 154 -4.99 4.98 -6.19
CA LEU A 154 -3.77 5.52 -6.79
C LEU A 154 -2.56 5.27 -5.89
N SER A 155 -1.46 4.76 -6.46
CA SER A 155 -0.21 4.56 -5.73
C SER A 155 0.72 5.74 -5.95
N TYR A 156 1.11 6.44 -4.87
CA TYR A 156 2.14 7.47 -4.90
C TYR A 156 3.54 6.92 -4.56
N ALA A 157 3.62 5.67 -4.16
CA ALA A 157 4.89 5.07 -3.75
C ALA A 157 5.67 4.40 -4.88
N TYR A 158 5.01 4.04 -5.98
CA TYR A 158 5.59 3.27 -7.07
C TYR A 158 6.35 4.14 -8.08
N THR A 159 5.77 5.27 -8.46
CA THR A 159 6.31 6.21 -9.47
C THR A 159 7.08 7.36 -8.84
N THR A 160 7.89 8.05 -9.62
CA THR A 160 8.41 9.36 -9.21
C THR A 160 7.27 10.40 -9.17
N PRO A 161 7.44 11.54 -8.48
CA PRO A 161 6.45 12.63 -8.52
C PRO A 161 6.13 13.12 -9.91
N GLU A 162 7.14 13.20 -10.79
CA GLU A 162 7.00 13.66 -12.17
C GLU A 162 6.19 12.65 -13.02
N GLU A 163 6.44 11.36 -12.84
CA GLU A 163 5.67 10.28 -13.48
C GLU A 163 4.22 10.23 -12.95
N PHE A 164 4.04 10.46 -11.65
CA PHE A 164 2.70 10.55 -11.05
C PHE A 164 1.91 11.72 -11.62
N GLU A 165 2.51 12.92 -11.68
CA GLU A 165 1.90 14.12 -12.28
C GLU A 165 1.51 13.88 -13.74
N ALA A 166 2.42 13.33 -14.55
CA ALA A 166 2.14 13.02 -15.95
C ALA A 166 0.99 12.01 -16.10
N SER A 167 0.93 11.01 -15.22
CA SER A 167 -0.14 10.01 -15.21
C SER A 167 -1.49 10.60 -14.80
N VAL A 168 -1.50 11.51 -13.82
CA VAL A 168 -2.71 12.22 -13.37
C VAL A 168 -3.22 13.18 -14.44
N ASP A 169 -2.36 13.88 -15.18
CA ASP A 169 -2.75 14.72 -16.32
C ASP A 169 -3.40 13.86 -17.44
N VAL A 170 -2.82 12.70 -17.77
CA VAL A 170 -3.45 11.75 -18.71
C VAL A 170 -4.80 11.29 -18.20
N LEU A 171 -4.91 10.91 -16.93
CA LEU A 171 -6.16 10.49 -16.31
C LEU A 171 -7.22 11.61 -16.39
N ALA A 172 -6.85 12.84 -16.10
CA ALA A 172 -7.77 13.98 -16.16
C ALA A 172 -8.30 14.25 -17.58
N ARG A 173 -7.48 14.03 -18.61
CA ARG A 173 -7.93 14.10 -20.01
C ARG A 173 -8.89 12.97 -20.36
N VAL A 174 -8.56 11.76 -19.94
CA VAL A 174 -9.41 10.58 -20.20
C VAL A 174 -10.75 10.73 -19.50
N VAL A 175 -10.79 11.21 -18.28
CA VAL A 175 -12.05 11.48 -17.55
C VAL A 175 -12.93 12.46 -18.31
N ARG A 176 -12.37 13.54 -18.86
CA ARG A 176 -13.13 14.53 -19.66
C ARG A 176 -13.69 13.98 -20.98
N GLU A 177 -13.11 12.92 -21.51
CA GLU A 177 -13.56 12.29 -22.76
C GLU A 177 -14.60 11.18 -22.52
N VAL A 178 -14.60 10.59 -21.33
CA VAL A 178 -15.47 9.45 -20.98
C VAL A 178 -16.75 9.91 -20.26
N LEU A 179 -16.72 11.09 -19.60
CA LEU A 179 -17.89 11.78 -19.02
C LEU A 179 -18.60 12.61 -20.08
#